data_dd76e86baeb83dceff098e01646bd49f
#
_entry.id   dd76e86baeb83dceff098e01646bd49f
#
_cell.length_a   1.000
_cell.length_b   1.000
_cell.length_c   1.000
_cell.angle_alpha   90.00
_cell.angle_beta   90.00
_cell.angle_gamma   90.00
#
_symmetry.space_group_name_H-M   'P 1'
#
loop_
_entity.id
_entity.type
_entity.pdbx_description
1 polymer ?
#
loop_
_entity_poly.entity_id
_entity_poly.type
_entity_poly.pdbx_seq_one_letter_code
_entity_poly.pdbx_strand_id
1 'polypeptide(L)'
;MKIKSLYALLFCIFTTGCLDGQKQSDHAILIAYTSTEFPELGSSVCYLNERGDTVIPFGKYHYGGSDTIRHIGFVVEPHTPGWTTINNKGEKLFYTFSFDNGPDYVEEGLFRIINDEMLMGFADTLGNVVIQPQFAFVFPFKDGKAEVTYTGAKKAMDDYGEHWTWQS
;
A
#
# COMPACT_ATOMS: atom_id res chain seq x y z
N MET A 1 65.89 -30.64 -38.94
CA MET A 1 64.61 -30.83 -38.20
C MET A 1 64.14 -29.43 -37.75
N LYS A 2 63.14 -28.87 -38.43
CA LYS A 2 62.67 -27.49 -38.21
C LYS A 2 61.40 -27.54 -37.38
N ILE A 3 61.43 -27.02 -36.16
CA ILE A 3 60.30 -26.86 -35.28
C ILE A 3 59.60 -25.55 -35.66
N LYS A 4 58.34 -25.64 -36.14
CA LYS A 4 57.47 -24.51 -36.36
C LYS A 4 56.68 -24.20 -35.07
N SER A 5 56.99 -23.06 -34.48
CA SER A 5 56.23 -22.54 -33.33
C SER A 5 54.95 -21.92 -33.84
N LEU A 6 53.79 -22.43 -33.34
CA LEU A 6 52.46 -21.94 -33.65
C LEU A 6 52.01 -21.04 -32.46
N TYR A 7 51.98 -19.71 -32.69
CA TYR A 7 51.40 -18.79 -31.75
C TYR A 7 49.86 -18.73 -31.91
N ALA A 8 49.15 -19.27 -30.96
CA ALA A 8 47.71 -19.10 -30.87
C ALA A 8 47.42 -17.75 -30.18
N LEU A 9 46.89 -16.79 -30.98
CA LEU A 9 46.42 -15.52 -30.51
C LEU A 9 45.03 -15.73 -29.87
N LEU A 10 44.95 -15.69 -28.53
CA LEU A 10 43.70 -15.74 -27.80
C LEU A 10 43.04 -14.35 -27.80
N PHE A 11 42.02 -14.19 -28.66
CA PHE A 11 41.24 -12.96 -28.75
C PHE A 11 40.19 -12.97 -27.64
N CYS A 12 40.47 -12.36 -26.49
CA CYS A 12 39.46 -12.13 -25.46
C CYS A 12 38.52 -11.02 -25.90
N ILE A 13 37.34 -11.40 -26.36
CA ILE A 13 36.21 -10.47 -26.56
C ILE A 13 35.62 -10.16 -25.19
N PHE A 14 36.00 -9.01 -24.62
CA PHE A 14 35.27 -8.44 -23.51
C PHE A 14 33.94 -7.85 -24.03
N THR A 15 32.86 -8.62 -23.93
CA THR A 15 31.52 -8.05 -24.05
C THR A 15 31.21 -7.35 -22.71
N THR A 16 31.45 -6.04 -22.69
CA THR A 16 30.85 -5.18 -21.63
C THR A 16 29.36 -5.14 -21.85
N GLY A 17 28.67 -6.12 -21.29
CA GLY A 17 27.23 -6.03 -21.10
C GLY A 17 26.97 -4.92 -20.08
N CYS A 18 26.57 -3.74 -20.55
CA CYS A 18 25.87 -2.78 -19.70
C CYS A 18 24.59 -3.48 -19.20
N LEU A 19 24.63 -3.99 -17.99
CA LEU A 19 23.42 -4.20 -17.22
C LEU A 19 22.94 -2.81 -16.82
N ASP A 20 22.10 -2.20 -17.69
CA ASP A 20 21.23 -1.12 -17.29
C ASP A 20 20.27 -1.69 -16.25
N GLY A 21 20.73 -1.77 -14.99
CA GLY A 21 19.88 -1.83 -13.85
C GLY A 21 19.06 -0.55 -13.83
N GLN A 22 17.87 -0.59 -14.46
CA GLN A 22 16.91 0.49 -14.35
C GLN A 22 16.61 0.68 -12.87
N LYS A 23 17.25 1.70 -12.28
CA LYS A 23 16.94 2.22 -10.98
C LYS A 23 15.49 2.73 -11.08
N GLN A 24 14.55 1.91 -10.64
CA GLN A 24 13.15 2.31 -10.55
C GLN A 24 13.12 3.58 -9.72
N SER A 25 12.68 4.69 -10.31
CA SER A 25 12.67 5.98 -9.62
C SER A 25 11.77 5.83 -8.38
N ASP A 26 12.25 6.26 -7.22
CA ASP A 26 11.49 6.24 -5.96
C ASP A 26 10.21 7.12 -6.01
N HIS A 27 9.95 7.77 -7.16
CA HIS A 27 8.85 8.68 -7.41
C HIS A 27 7.88 8.22 -8.51
N ALA A 28 7.87 6.92 -8.86
CA ALA A 28 6.92 6.41 -9.84
C ALA A 28 5.49 6.67 -9.38
N ILE A 29 4.70 7.32 -10.23
CA ILE A 29 3.25 7.47 -10.03
C ILE A 29 2.60 6.23 -10.62
N LEU A 30 1.69 5.60 -9.85
CA LEU A 30 0.89 4.50 -10.34
C LEU A 30 -0.52 4.99 -10.64
N ILE A 31 -1.07 4.52 -11.75
CA ILE A 31 -2.41 4.86 -12.22
C ILE A 31 -3.23 3.57 -12.27
N ALA A 32 -4.41 3.59 -11.68
CA ALA A 32 -5.34 2.47 -11.70
C ALA A 32 -5.86 2.22 -13.12
N TYR A 33 -5.85 0.97 -13.51
CA TYR A 33 -6.49 0.49 -14.74
C TYR A 33 -7.49 -0.61 -14.38
N THR A 34 -8.73 -0.40 -14.74
CA THR A 34 -9.86 -1.32 -14.52
C THR A 34 -10.52 -1.69 -15.83
N SER A 35 -11.25 -2.78 -15.85
CA SER A 35 -11.99 -3.22 -17.04
C SER A 35 -13.27 -2.42 -17.28
N THR A 36 -13.66 -1.55 -16.35
CA THR A 36 -14.85 -0.69 -16.42
C THR A 36 -14.45 0.78 -16.29
N GLU A 37 -15.18 1.67 -16.95
CA GLU A 37 -14.93 3.12 -16.88
C GLU A 37 -15.19 3.69 -15.47
N PHE A 38 -16.15 3.11 -14.75
CA PHE A 38 -16.50 3.51 -13.39
C PHE A 38 -16.34 2.31 -12.45
N PRO A 39 -15.14 2.10 -11.87
CA PRO A 39 -14.92 0.97 -10.98
C PRO A 39 -15.61 1.20 -9.64
N GLU A 40 -16.32 0.19 -9.18
CA GLU A 40 -16.82 0.12 -7.81
C GLU A 40 -15.73 -0.40 -6.87
N LEU A 41 -15.87 -0.12 -5.58
CA LEU A 41 -14.99 -0.69 -4.56
C LEU A 41 -15.03 -2.23 -4.63
N GLY A 42 -13.87 -2.85 -4.61
CA GLY A 42 -13.74 -4.29 -4.78
C GLY A 42 -13.62 -4.76 -6.24
N SER A 43 -13.74 -3.87 -7.23
CA SER A 43 -13.51 -4.21 -8.64
C SER A 43 -12.08 -4.69 -8.87
N SER A 44 -11.90 -5.54 -9.90
CA SER A 44 -10.55 -5.96 -10.32
C SER A 44 -9.77 -4.79 -10.87
N VAL A 45 -8.55 -4.61 -10.39
CA VAL A 45 -7.67 -3.49 -10.75
C VAL A 45 -6.24 -3.97 -10.99
N CYS A 46 -5.54 -3.33 -11.92
CA CYS A 46 -4.08 -3.32 -11.96
C CYS A 46 -3.59 -1.87 -11.88
N TYR A 47 -2.32 -1.69 -11.53
CA TYR A 47 -1.73 -0.36 -11.51
C TYR A 47 -0.54 -0.31 -12.46
N LEU A 48 -0.55 0.69 -13.31
CA LEU A 48 0.47 0.95 -14.31
C LEU A 48 1.32 2.14 -13.88
N ASN A 49 2.58 2.15 -14.26
CA ASN A 49 3.42 3.34 -14.14
C ASN A 49 3.14 4.31 -15.31
N GLU A 50 3.80 5.48 -15.29
CA GLU A 50 3.65 6.51 -16.32
C GLU A 50 4.10 6.07 -17.73
N ARG A 51 4.85 4.96 -17.84
CA ARG A 51 5.27 4.36 -19.12
C ARG A 51 4.29 3.32 -19.63
N GLY A 52 3.27 2.97 -18.84
CA GLY A 52 2.30 1.93 -19.14
C GLY A 52 2.74 0.53 -18.73
N ASP A 53 3.87 0.38 -18.01
CA ASP A 53 4.30 -0.92 -17.50
C ASP A 53 3.45 -1.29 -16.29
N THR A 54 3.04 -2.55 -16.21
CA THR A 54 2.28 -3.07 -15.06
C THR A 54 3.20 -3.23 -13.86
N VAL A 55 2.93 -2.47 -12.79
CA VAL A 55 3.61 -2.57 -11.49
C VAL A 55 2.86 -3.49 -10.54
N ILE A 56 1.55 -3.35 -10.48
CA ILE A 56 0.67 -4.20 -9.68
C ILE A 56 -0.27 -4.93 -10.63
N PRO A 57 -0.13 -6.26 -10.80
CA PRO A 57 -0.96 -7.03 -11.73
C PRO A 57 -2.39 -7.19 -11.21
N PHE A 58 -3.33 -7.48 -12.12
CA PHE A 58 -4.68 -7.89 -11.77
C PHE A 58 -4.67 -9.09 -10.80
N GLY A 59 -5.59 -9.09 -9.85
CA GLY A 59 -5.75 -10.16 -8.87
C GLY A 59 -4.83 -10.06 -7.65
N LYS A 60 -3.83 -9.17 -7.65
CA LYS A 60 -3.04 -8.91 -6.43
C LYS A 60 -3.86 -8.14 -5.41
N TYR A 61 -4.59 -7.12 -5.87
CA TYR A 61 -5.50 -6.31 -5.06
C TYR A 61 -6.80 -6.05 -5.81
N HIS A 62 -7.82 -5.68 -5.08
CA HIS A 62 -9.04 -5.09 -5.60
C HIS A 62 -9.02 -3.57 -5.40
N TYR A 63 -9.80 -2.86 -6.22
CA TYR A 63 -9.90 -1.41 -6.20
C TYR A 63 -10.42 -0.93 -4.84
N GLY A 64 -9.67 -0.03 -4.22
CA GLY A 64 -9.93 0.53 -2.89
C GLY A 64 -10.19 2.04 -2.89
N GLY A 65 -10.54 2.61 -4.07
CA GLY A 65 -10.79 4.04 -4.21
C GLY A 65 -9.55 4.88 -4.56
N SER A 66 -8.38 4.26 -4.79
CA SER A 66 -7.18 5.00 -5.18
C SER A 66 -6.95 4.92 -6.68
N ASP A 67 -7.35 5.95 -7.44
CA ASP A 67 -7.09 6.05 -8.89
C ASP A 67 -5.62 6.32 -9.20
N THR A 68 -4.94 7.04 -8.31
CA THR A 68 -3.54 7.42 -8.45
C THR A 68 -2.80 7.22 -7.15
N ILE A 69 -1.66 6.51 -7.20
CA ILE A 69 -0.80 6.29 -6.04
C ILE A 69 0.53 7.01 -6.28
N ARG A 70 0.78 8.06 -5.50
CA ARG A 70 2.05 8.82 -5.51
C ARG A 70 2.99 8.36 -4.39
N HIS A 71 2.47 8.23 -3.19
CA HIS A 71 3.18 7.75 -2.00
C HIS A 71 2.48 6.51 -1.46
N ILE A 72 1.21 6.66 -1.13
CA ILE A 72 0.34 5.58 -0.64
C ILE A 72 -0.95 5.51 -1.45
N GLY A 73 -1.58 4.34 -1.43
CA GLY A 73 -2.91 4.10 -1.95
C GLY A 73 -3.65 3.08 -1.09
N PHE A 74 -4.98 3.17 -1.11
CA PHE A 74 -5.85 2.23 -0.42
C PHE A 74 -6.36 1.17 -1.41
N VAL A 75 -6.24 -0.07 -1.02
CA VAL A 75 -6.68 -1.24 -1.79
C VAL A 75 -7.37 -2.24 -0.87
N VAL A 76 -8.05 -3.22 -1.45
CA VAL A 76 -8.63 -4.35 -0.73
C VAL A 76 -7.85 -5.60 -1.09
N GLU A 77 -7.35 -6.33 -0.10
CA GLU A 77 -6.73 -7.65 -0.33
C GLU A 77 -7.81 -8.69 -0.61
N PRO A 78 -7.62 -9.60 -1.59
CA PRO A 78 -8.51 -10.72 -1.80
C PRO A 78 -8.66 -11.56 -0.52
N HIS A 79 -9.91 -11.89 -0.18
CA HIS A 79 -10.25 -12.74 0.98
C HIS A 79 -9.90 -12.17 2.37
N THR A 80 -9.49 -10.92 2.46
CA THR A 80 -9.21 -10.24 3.73
C THR A 80 -10.23 -9.13 3.93
N PRO A 81 -10.93 -9.07 5.06
CA PRO A 81 -11.83 -7.97 5.33
C PRO A 81 -11.05 -6.69 5.63
N GLY A 82 -11.52 -5.56 5.10
CA GLY A 82 -10.98 -4.25 5.41
C GLY A 82 -10.03 -3.68 4.34
N TRP A 83 -9.40 -2.59 4.70
CA TRP A 83 -8.59 -1.78 3.82
C TRP A 83 -7.11 -1.95 4.11
N THR A 84 -6.32 -2.01 3.05
CA THR A 84 -4.86 -2.11 3.12
C THR A 84 -4.24 -0.88 2.49
N THR A 85 -3.31 -0.26 3.18
CA THR A 85 -2.45 0.78 2.61
C THR A 85 -1.23 0.15 1.96
N ILE A 86 -0.98 0.53 0.71
CA ILE A 86 0.21 0.13 -0.06
C ILE A 86 1.02 1.35 -0.48
N ASN A 87 2.31 1.15 -0.75
CA ASN A 87 3.17 2.18 -1.34
C ASN A 87 3.11 2.15 -2.88
N ASN A 88 3.81 3.07 -3.52
CA ASN A 88 3.92 3.15 -4.98
C ASN A 88 4.78 2.06 -5.64
N LYS A 89 5.29 1.09 -4.87
CA LYS A 89 5.92 -0.14 -5.35
C LYS A 89 4.95 -1.33 -5.30
N GLY A 90 3.73 -1.11 -4.77
CA GLY A 90 2.73 -2.15 -4.56
C GLY A 90 3.03 -3.06 -3.37
N GLU A 91 3.82 -2.58 -2.41
CA GLU A 91 4.13 -3.26 -1.17
C GLU A 91 3.13 -2.81 -0.09
N LYS A 92 2.61 -3.77 0.68
CA LYS A 92 1.76 -3.51 1.83
C LYS A 92 2.55 -2.81 2.93
N LEU A 93 1.96 -1.77 3.48
CA LEU A 93 2.50 -1.05 4.63
C LEU A 93 1.80 -1.48 5.93
N PHE A 94 0.49 -1.35 5.99
CA PHE A 94 -0.34 -1.68 7.16
C PHE A 94 -1.81 -1.79 6.77
N TYR A 95 -2.64 -2.26 7.68
CA TYR A 95 -4.09 -2.18 7.56
C TYR A 95 -4.58 -0.78 7.95
N THR A 96 -5.62 -0.32 7.27
CA THR A 96 -6.26 0.97 7.52
C THR A 96 -7.59 0.75 8.23
N PHE A 97 -7.89 1.57 9.21
CA PHE A 97 -9.20 1.52 9.86
C PHE A 97 -10.31 1.76 8.84
N SER A 98 -11.40 0.99 8.95
CA SER A 98 -12.57 1.14 8.08
C SER A 98 -13.54 2.13 8.71
N PHE A 99 -13.91 3.16 7.95
CA PHE A 99 -14.90 4.12 8.38
C PHE A 99 -15.90 4.39 7.23
N ASP A 100 -17.19 4.37 7.53
CA ASP A 100 -18.28 4.68 6.60
C ASP A 100 -18.15 3.92 5.25
N ASN A 101 -17.93 2.60 5.33
CA ASN A 101 -17.75 1.71 4.17
C ASN A 101 -16.54 2.02 3.26
N GLY A 102 -15.58 2.79 3.75
CA GLY A 102 -14.35 3.16 3.08
C GLY A 102 -13.10 3.03 3.95
N PRO A 103 -11.92 3.38 3.41
CA PRO A 103 -10.75 3.60 4.24
C PRO A 103 -10.96 4.82 5.14
N ASP A 104 -10.21 4.90 6.23
CA ASP A 104 -10.30 6.02 7.17
C ASP A 104 -10.06 7.38 6.51
N TYR A 105 -10.71 8.42 7.02
CA TYR A 105 -10.46 9.78 6.57
C TYR A 105 -9.13 10.30 7.11
N VAL A 106 -8.48 11.13 6.30
CA VAL A 106 -7.28 11.84 6.72
C VAL A 106 -7.69 13.11 7.46
N GLU A 107 -7.40 13.16 8.75
CA GLU A 107 -7.65 14.32 9.61
C GLU A 107 -6.31 14.89 10.11
N GLU A 108 -6.07 16.16 9.85
CA GLU A 108 -4.81 16.85 10.20
C GLU A 108 -3.55 16.17 9.63
N GLY A 109 -3.67 15.55 8.44
CA GLY A 109 -2.58 14.85 7.77
C GLY A 109 -2.33 13.42 8.27
N LEU A 110 -3.12 12.92 9.21
CA LEU A 110 -3.01 11.60 9.82
C LEU A 110 -4.28 10.78 9.59
N PHE A 111 -4.14 9.46 9.52
CA PHE A 111 -5.23 8.50 9.49
C PHE A 111 -4.91 7.30 10.38
N ARG A 112 -5.95 6.60 10.81
CA ARG A 112 -5.83 5.48 11.75
C ARG A 112 -5.39 4.20 11.05
N ILE A 113 -4.43 3.52 11.63
CA ILE A 113 -3.91 2.23 11.18
C ILE A 113 -4.12 1.16 12.22
N ILE A 114 -4.12 -0.09 11.78
CA ILE A 114 -4.35 -1.26 12.64
C ILE A 114 -3.24 -2.28 12.38
N ASN A 115 -2.73 -2.91 13.43
CA ASN A 115 -1.82 -4.04 13.32
C ASN A 115 -2.55 -5.40 13.41
N ASP A 116 -1.79 -6.49 13.29
CA ASP A 116 -2.34 -7.85 13.35
C ASP A 116 -2.95 -8.22 14.72
N GLU A 117 -2.57 -7.49 15.78
CA GLU A 117 -3.12 -7.64 17.14
C GLU A 117 -4.39 -6.79 17.35
N MET A 118 -4.88 -6.16 16.28
CA MET A 118 -6.03 -5.23 16.31
C MET A 118 -5.81 -3.97 17.13
N LEU A 119 -4.54 -3.64 17.44
CA LEU A 119 -4.19 -2.38 18.08
C LEU A 119 -4.11 -1.27 17.04
N MET A 120 -4.47 -0.06 17.46
CA MET A 120 -4.54 1.12 16.59
C MET A 120 -3.42 2.10 16.87
N GLY A 121 -3.01 2.78 15.81
CA GLY A 121 -2.04 3.86 15.79
C GLY A 121 -2.37 4.84 14.67
N PHE A 122 -1.38 5.63 14.24
CA PHE A 122 -1.54 6.62 13.19
C PHE A 122 -0.39 6.61 12.19
N ALA A 123 -0.72 6.82 10.93
CA ALA A 123 0.24 7.05 9.85
C ALA A 123 -0.07 8.37 9.15
N ASP A 124 0.94 8.91 8.46
CA ASP A 124 0.82 10.09 7.61
C ASP A 124 0.51 9.71 6.13
N THR A 125 0.21 10.70 5.32
CA THR A 125 -0.10 10.53 3.89
C THR A 125 1.12 10.16 3.02
N LEU A 126 2.32 10.11 3.61
CA LEU A 126 3.53 9.60 2.97
C LEU A 126 3.75 8.10 3.26
N GLY A 127 2.96 7.52 4.19
CA GLY A 127 3.06 6.13 4.59
C GLY A 127 4.00 5.89 5.78
N ASN A 128 4.41 6.94 6.49
CA ASN A 128 5.20 6.80 7.70
C ASN A 128 4.28 6.55 8.90
N VAL A 129 4.62 5.57 9.73
CA VAL A 129 3.94 5.37 11.01
C VAL A 129 4.40 6.46 11.98
N VAL A 130 3.47 7.35 12.36
CA VAL A 130 3.72 8.48 13.26
C VAL A 130 3.53 8.05 14.71
N ILE A 131 2.49 7.28 14.99
CA ILE A 131 2.23 6.68 16.29
C ILE A 131 2.04 5.18 16.09
N GLN A 132 2.92 4.38 16.71
CA GLN A 132 2.87 2.93 16.61
C GLN A 132 1.53 2.39 17.15
N PRO A 133 0.94 1.37 16.51
CA PRO A 133 -0.26 0.72 17.01
C PRO A 133 -0.04 0.16 18.42
N GLN A 134 -0.76 0.71 19.39
CA GLN A 134 -0.64 0.39 20.81
C GLN A 134 -1.93 0.61 21.60
N PHE A 135 -2.93 1.20 20.99
CA PHE A 135 -4.20 1.53 21.65
C PHE A 135 -5.29 0.55 21.28
N ALA A 136 -6.19 0.25 22.18
CA ALA A 136 -7.37 -0.54 21.86
C ALA A 136 -8.31 0.19 20.90
N PHE A 137 -8.42 1.50 21.02
CA PHE A 137 -9.14 2.36 20.09
C PHE A 137 -8.61 3.80 20.12
N VAL A 138 -8.70 4.49 18.97
CA VAL A 138 -8.35 5.90 18.83
C VAL A 138 -9.42 6.63 18.01
N PHE A 139 -9.74 7.85 18.42
CA PHE A 139 -10.53 8.78 17.61
C PHE A 139 -9.63 9.56 16.64
N PRO A 140 -10.19 10.10 15.54
CA PRO A 140 -9.41 10.96 14.64
C PRO A 140 -8.76 12.14 15.37
N PHE A 141 -7.67 12.67 14.80
CA PHE A 141 -7.07 13.90 15.27
C PHE A 141 -8.03 15.08 15.09
N LYS A 142 -8.09 15.93 16.11
CA LYS A 142 -8.83 17.19 16.10
C LYS A 142 -8.13 18.19 17.02
N ASP A 143 -7.86 19.39 16.51
CA ASP A 143 -7.16 20.47 17.25
C ASP A 143 -5.81 20.00 17.83
N GLY A 144 -5.04 19.23 17.07
CA GLY A 144 -3.74 18.70 17.44
C GLY A 144 -3.76 17.57 18.48
N LYS A 145 -4.91 16.95 18.73
CA LYS A 145 -5.09 15.89 19.74
C LYS A 145 -5.96 14.76 19.20
N ALA A 146 -5.69 13.55 19.68
CA ALA A 146 -6.58 12.40 19.48
C ALA A 146 -6.94 11.80 20.85
N GLU A 147 -8.20 11.48 21.03
CA GLU A 147 -8.66 10.69 22.17
C GLU A 147 -8.28 9.22 21.94
N VAL A 148 -7.73 8.57 22.97
CA VAL A 148 -7.26 7.18 22.88
C VAL A 148 -7.74 6.37 24.08
N THR A 149 -7.94 5.06 23.88
CA THR A 149 -8.24 4.12 24.97
C THR A 149 -7.33 2.92 24.91
N TYR A 150 -6.95 2.37 26.05
CA TYR A 150 -6.16 1.14 26.18
C TYR A 150 -7.03 -0.10 26.41
N THR A 151 -8.30 0.11 26.71
CA THR A 151 -9.28 -0.93 27.02
C THR A 151 -10.61 -0.62 26.36
N GLY A 152 -11.54 -1.56 26.41
CA GLY A 152 -12.89 -1.38 25.92
C GLY A 152 -13.25 -2.30 24.78
N ALA A 153 -14.46 -2.13 24.28
CA ALA A 153 -14.97 -2.92 23.17
C ALA A 153 -15.93 -2.12 22.30
N LYS A 154 -16.05 -2.54 21.06
CA LYS A 154 -17.06 -2.08 20.12
C LYS A 154 -18.45 -2.55 20.61
N LYS A 155 -19.39 -1.64 20.75
CA LYS A 155 -20.78 -1.94 21.11
C LYS A 155 -21.70 -1.47 20.01
N ALA A 156 -22.52 -2.38 19.48
CA ALA A 156 -23.56 -2.05 18.52
C ALA A 156 -24.59 -1.10 19.16
N MET A 157 -25.04 -0.13 18.39
CA MET A 157 -26.09 0.84 18.77
C MET A 157 -27.44 0.48 18.17
N ASP A 158 -27.45 -0.44 17.18
CA ASP A 158 -28.66 -0.94 16.53
C ASP A 158 -28.64 -2.47 16.42
N ASP A 159 -29.79 -3.02 16.03
CA ASP A 159 -29.97 -4.48 15.92
C ASP A 159 -29.23 -5.11 14.74
N TYR A 160 -28.79 -4.29 13.78
CA TYR A 160 -28.08 -4.73 12.58
C TYR A 160 -26.57 -4.61 12.72
N GLY A 161 -26.06 -3.90 13.76
CA GLY A 161 -24.64 -3.68 14.01
C GLY A 161 -23.99 -2.72 13.02
N GLU A 162 -24.77 -1.98 12.25
CA GLU A 162 -24.27 -0.97 11.30
C GLU A 162 -23.71 0.25 12.02
N HIS A 163 -24.39 0.67 13.11
CA HIS A 163 -23.93 1.74 13.98
C HIS A 163 -23.36 1.19 15.26
N TRP A 164 -22.27 1.74 15.72
CA TRP A 164 -21.59 1.30 16.93
C TRP A 164 -20.88 2.46 17.64
N THR A 165 -20.58 2.23 18.90
CA THR A 165 -19.76 3.12 19.72
C THR A 165 -18.67 2.33 20.41
N TRP A 166 -17.63 3.00 20.87
CA TRP A 166 -16.61 2.40 21.73
C TRP A 166 -16.99 2.61 23.19
N GLN A 167 -16.91 1.56 23.98
CA GLN A 167 -17.10 1.61 25.43
C GLN A 167 -15.84 1.13 26.13
N SER A 168 -15.18 2.01 26.86
CA SER A 168 -14.03 1.75 27.73
C SER A 168 -14.49 1.49 29.17
#